data_79da88683ee428b7fb6ea40c67d79365
#
_entry.id   79da88683ee428b7fb6ea40c67d79365
#
_cell.length_a   1.000
_cell.length_b   1.000
_cell.length_c   1.000
_cell.angle_alpha   90.00
_cell.angle_beta   90.00
_cell.angle_gamma   90.00
#
_symmetry.space_group_name_H-M   'P 1'
#
loop_
_entity.id
_entity.type
_entity.pdbx_description
1 polymer ?
#
loop_
_entity_poly.entity_id
_entity_poly.type
_entity_poly.pdbx_seq_one_letter_code
_entity_poly.pdbx_strand_id
1 'polypeptide(L)'
;MKLQWHEKAWQDYLLWQNEDKKALKKINALIKDIQRNDNSGIGKPEPLKDDKSGWWSRRIDEKNRIVYKVENDSVIIASCKGHYDDKWYLIICNDVYW
;
A
#
# COMPACT_ATOMS: atom_id res chain seq x y z
N MET A 1 15.06 4.64 1.46
CA MET A 1 14.42 3.47 0.81
C MET A 1 13.90 3.83 -0.55
N LYS A 2 14.06 2.92 -1.50
CA LYS A 2 13.47 3.06 -2.82
C LYS A 2 11.96 2.82 -2.75
N LEU A 3 11.23 3.40 -3.69
CA LEU A 3 9.78 3.24 -3.78
C LEU A 3 9.46 2.55 -5.09
N GLN A 4 8.75 1.43 -5.02
CA GLN A 4 8.32 0.68 -6.18
C GLN A 4 6.81 0.51 -6.16
N TRP A 5 6.21 0.48 -7.34
CA TRP A 5 4.77 0.38 -7.49
C TRP A 5 4.40 -0.80 -8.37
N HIS A 6 3.44 -1.61 -7.93
CA HIS A 6 2.74 -2.48 -8.85
C HIS A 6 1.87 -1.63 -9.75
N GLU A 7 1.53 -2.14 -10.91
CA GLU A 7 0.72 -1.38 -11.85
C GLU A 7 -0.59 -0.90 -11.25
N LYS A 8 -1.30 -1.76 -10.53
CA LYS A 8 -2.55 -1.39 -9.88
C LYS A 8 -2.35 -0.22 -8.91
N ALA A 9 -1.30 -0.27 -8.11
CA ALA A 9 -1.04 0.77 -7.13
C ALA A 9 -0.77 2.11 -7.80
N TRP A 10 -0.02 2.10 -8.87
CA TRP A 10 0.26 3.31 -9.63
C TRP A 10 -1.03 3.89 -10.24
N GLN A 11 -1.88 3.03 -10.80
CA GLN A 11 -3.19 3.46 -11.32
C GLN A 11 -4.05 4.05 -10.21
N ASP A 12 -4.08 3.40 -9.05
CA ASP A 12 -4.83 3.91 -7.90
C ASP A 12 -4.34 5.30 -7.49
N TYR A 13 -3.04 5.46 -7.42
CA TYR A 13 -2.42 6.73 -7.02
C TYR A 13 -2.80 7.86 -7.98
N LEU A 14 -2.77 7.58 -9.27
CA LEU A 14 -3.17 8.56 -10.28
C LEU A 14 -4.63 8.95 -10.15
N LEU A 15 -5.51 7.98 -9.85
CA LEU A 15 -6.93 8.27 -9.65
C LEU A 15 -7.15 9.19 -8.44
N TRP A 16 -6.46 8.94 -7.34
CA TRP A 16 -6.60 9.78 -6.14
C TRP A 16 -6.28 11.25 -6.40
N GLN A 17 -5.37 11.52 -7.30
CA GLN A 17 -4.98 12.91 -7.63
C GLN A 17 -6.16 13.71 -8.17
N ASN A 18 -7.12 13.05 -8.81
CA ASN A 18 -8.30 13.69 -9.38
C ASN A 18 -9.54 13.55 -8.51
N GLU A 19 -9.61 12.51 -7.70
CA GLU A 19 -10.82 12.20 -6.96
C GLU A 19 -10.86 12.79 -5.55
N ASP A 20 -9.73 12.75 -4.82
CA ASP A 20 -9.74 13.09 -3.40
C ASP A 20 -8.35 13.51 -2.94
N LYS A 21 -8.14 14.81 -2.86
CA LYS A 21 -6.85 15.35 -2.44
C LYS A 21 -6.53 15.04 -0.98
N LYS A 22 -7.55 14.87 -0.15
CA LYS A 22 -7.35 14.54 1.25
C LYS A 22 -6.81 13.12 1.40
N ALA A 23 -7.37 12.18 0.65
CA ALA A 23 -6.88 10.81 0.61
C ALA A 23 -5.46 10.76 0.05
N LEU A 24 -5.18 11.52 -0.99
CA LEU A 24 -3.85 11.58 -1.58
C LEU A 24 -2.81 12.06 -0.55
N LYS A 25 -3.16 13.09 0.20
CA LYS A 25 -2.28 13.62 1.24
C LYS A 25 -2.00 12.57 2.32
N LYS A 26 -3.02 11.81 2.69
CA LYS A 26 -2.88 10.72 3.67
C LYS A 26 -1.96 9.62 3.13
N ILE A 27 -2.14 9.24 1.87
CA ILE A 27 -1.31 8.24 1.22
C ILE A 27 0.16 8.67 1.22
N ASN A 28 0.41 9.92 0.86
CA ASN A 28 1.77 10.45 0.85
C ASN A 28 2.41 10.41 2.25
N ALA A 29 1.63 10.74 3.28
CA ALA A 29 2.10 10.67 4.66
C ALA A 29 2.39 9.24 5.08
N LEU A 30 1.54 8.30 4.68
CA LEU A 30 1.74 6.88 4.98
C LEU A 30 3.02 6.35 4.33
N ILE A 31 3.26 6.68 3.07
CA ILE A 31 4.45 6.25 2.36
C ILE A 31 5.71 6.77 3.05
N LYS A 32 5.72 8.03 3.43
CA LYS A 32 6.85 8.60 4.16
C LYS A 32 7.09 7.90 5.49
N ASP A 33 6.01 7.58 6.19
CA ASP A 33 6.12 6.91 7.47
C ASP A 33 6.64 5.48 7.32
N ILE A 34 6.19 4.78 6.27
CA ILE A 34 6.70 3.43 5.97
C ILE A 34 8.20 3.48 5.69
N GLN A 35 8.65 4.47 4.95
CA GLN A 35 10.06 4.61 4.63
C GLN A 35 10.92 4.88 5.86
N ARG A 36 10.35 5.46 6.90
CA ARG A 36 11.06 5.73 8.16
C ARG A 36 10.97 4.59 9.16
N ASN A 37 9.81 4.01 9.28
CA ASN A 37 9.47 3.14 10.41
C ASN A 37 9.11 1.71 10.01
N ASP A 38 9.26 1.37 8.73
CA ASP A 38 8.93 0.05 8.21
C ASP A 38 7.50 -0.35 8.56
N ASN A 39 7.32 -1.36 9.41
CA ASN A 39 6.01 -1.90 9.72
C ASN A 39 5.43 -1.39 11.03
N SER A 40 5.86 -0.23 11.49
CA SER A 40 5.28 0.44 12.64
C SER A 40 4.95 1.88 12.29
N GLY A 41 4.08 2.52 13.06
CA GLY A 41 3.77 3.92 12.84
C GLY A 41 2.30 4.20 12.60
N ILE A 42 2.01 5.22 11.79
CA ILE A 42 0.64 5.70 11.60
C ILE A 42 -0.18 4.78 10.69
N GLY A 43 -1.51 4.91 10.77
CA GLY A 43 -2.42 4.18 9.89
C GLY A 43 -2.70 2.75 10.32
N LYS A 44 -2.38 2.39 11.54
CA LYS A 44 -2.63 1.05 12.11
C LYS A 44 -2.06 -0.06 11.22
N PRO A 45 -0.72 -0.16 11.10
CA PRO A 45 -0.12 -1.22 10.30
C PRO A 45 -0.52 -2.59 10.78
N GLU A 46 -0.91 -3.45 9.86
CA GLU A 46 -1.25 -4.86 10.15
C GLU A 46 -0.70 -5.78 9.09
N PRO A 47 -0.17 -6.94 9.49
CA PRO A 47 0.24 -7.93 8.49
C PRO A 47 -0.98 -8.54 7.81
N LEU A 48 -0.85 -8.89 6.55
CA LEU A 48 -1.90 -9.61 5.85
C LEU A 48 -1.97 -11.04 6.37
N LYS A 49 -3.18 -11.59 6.38
CA LYS A 49 -3.42 -12.93 6.88
C LYS A 49 -2.88 -14.01 5.94
N ASP A 50 -2.69 -15.20 6.49
CA ASP A 50 -2.26 -16.40 5.80
C ASP A 50 -0.86 -16.21 5.22
N ASP A 51 -0.61 -16.77 4.05
CA ASP A 51 0.72 -16.82 3.48
C ASP A 51 1.12 -15.63 2.62
N LYS A 52 0.53 -14.49 2.87
CA LYS A 52 0.92 -13.29 2.15
C LYS A 52 2.14 -12.68 2.82
N SER A 53 3.17 -13.49 2.87
CA SER A 53 4.39 -13.28 3.63
C SER A 53 5.03 -11.92 3.36
N GLY A 54 5.21 -11.15 4.41
CA GLY A 54 5.86 -9.85 4.33
C GLY A 54 4.97 -8.72 3.86
N TRP A 55 3.75 -8.99 3.44
CA TRP A 55 2.81 -7.96 3.02
C TRP A 55 2.03 -7.41 4.20
N TRP A 56 1.85 -6.09 4.21
CA TRP A 56 1.17 -5.36 5.28
C TRP A 56 0.17 -4.40 4.69
N SER A 57 -0.76 -3.93 5.52
CA SER A 57 -1.68 -2.86 5.13
C SER A 57 -1.73 -1.77 6.18
N ARG A 58 -2.05 -0.55 5.74
CA ARG A 58 -2.34 0.58 6.61
C ARG A 58 -3.59 1.28 6.12
N ARG A 59 -4.33 1.88 7.04
CA ARG A 59 -5.57 2.59 6.70
C ARG A 59 -5.29 3.94 6.07
N ILE A 60 -5.95 4.19 4.95
CA ILE A 60 -6.02 5.51 4.35
C ILE A 60 -7.24 6.22 4.90
N ASP A 61 -8.39 5.56 4.87
CA ASP A 61 -9.66 6.02 5.46
C ASP A 61 -10.48 4.78 5.85
N GLU A 62 -11.77 4.95 6.13
CA GLU A 62 -12.62 3.84 6.56
C GLU A 62 -12.76 2.74 5.52
N LYS A 63 -12.66 3.09 4.23
CA LYS A 63 -12.90 2.16 3.14
C LYS A 63 -11.62 1.72 2.43
N ASN A 64 -10.58 2.53 2.48
CA ASN A 64 -9.41 2.30 1.64
C ASN A 64 -8.17 2.02 2.45
N ARG A 65 -7.33 1.13 1.93
CA ARG A 65 -6.07 0.76 2.55
C ARG A 65 -4.94 0.78 1.54
N ILE A 66 -3.73 1.05 2.02
CA ILE A 66 -2.53 0.84 1.23
C ILE A 66 -1.97 -0.54 1.59
N VAL A 67 -1.66 -1.33 0.57
CA VAL A 67 -1.05 -2.66 0.73
C VAL A 67 0.37 -2.57 0.24
N TYR A 68 1.32 -2.96 1.08
CA TYR A 68 2.74 -2.74 0.80
C TYR A 68 3.60 -3.83 1.42
N LYS A 69 4.85 -3.86 0.98
CA LYS A 69 5.87 -4.76 1.52
C LYS A 69 7.18 -4.01 1.60
N VAL A 70 7.92 -4.22 2.68
CA VAL A 70 9.26 -3.66 2.84
C VAL A 70 10.28 -4.77 2.69
N GLU A 71 11.13 -4.69 1.69
CA GLU A 71 12.22 -5.64 1.50
C GLU A 71 13.36 -5.03 0.70
N ASN A 72 14.58 -5.45 0.97
CA ASN A 72 15.77 -5.04 0.22
C ASN A 72 15.91 -3.51 0.10
N ASP A 73 15.67 -2.82 1.21
CA ASP A 73 15.72 -1.35 1.27
C ASP A 73 14.75 -0.68 0.29
N SER A 74 13.61 -1.33 0.06
CA SER A 74 12.57 -0.81 -0.83
C SER A 74 11.20 -0.96 -0.19
N VAL A 75 10.31 -0.02 -0.52
CA VAL A 75 8.88 -0.13 -0.22
C VAL A 75 8.19 -0.46 -1.53
N ILE A 76 7.48 -1.57 -1.56
CA ILE A 76 6.75 -2.04 -2.73
C ILE A 76 5.26 -1.87 -2.46
N ILE A 77 4.57 -1.07 -3.25
CA ILE A 77 3.16 -0.80 -3.05
C ILE A 77 2.34 -1.61 -4.05
N ALA A 78 1.51 -2.53 -3.54
CA ALA A 78 0.69 -3.39 -4.38
C ALA A 78 -0.66 -2.74 -4.72
N SER A 79 -1.19 -1.91 -3.82
CA SER A 79 -2.48 -1.27 -4.01
C SER A 79 -2.62 -0.12 -3.02
N CYS A 80 -3.35 0.92 -3.40
CA CYS A 80 -3.67 2.00 -2.46
C CYS A 80 -5.10 2.51 -2.62
N LYS A 81 -5.98 1.68 -3.14
CA LYS A 81 -7.40 2.00 -3.23
C LYS A 81 -8.20 0.71 -3.11
N GLY A 82 -9.21 0.71 -2.25
CA GLY A 82 -10.06 -0.43 -2.01
C GLY A 82 -9.86 -1.07 -0.66
N HIS A 83 -10.74 -2.00 -0.34
CA HIS A 83 -10.67 -2.75 0.91
C HIS A 83 -9.68 -3.90 0.81
N TYR A 84 -9.04 -4.19 1.92
CA TYR A 84 -8.33 -5.43 2.08
C TYR A 84 -9.36 -6.56 2.25
N ASP A 85 -9.29 -7.59 1.40
CA ASP A 85 -10.11 -8.79 1.49
C ASP A 85 -9.37 -10.00 0.93
N ASP A 86 -10.05 -11.12 0.83
CA ASP A 86 -9.42 -12.38 0.39
C ASP A 86 -8.93 -12.36 -1.06
N LYS A 87 -9.35 -11.40 -1.83
CA LYS A 87 -8.95 -11.28 -3.24
C LYS A 87 -7.63 -10.56 -3.43
N TRP A 88 -7.13 -9.92 -2.39
CA TRP A 88 -5.88 -9.18 -2.48
C TRP A 88 -4.70 -10.05 -2.91
N TYR A 89 -4.70 -11.32 -2.52
CA TYR A 89 -3.62 -12.20 -2.90
C TYR A 89 -3.53 -12.39 -4.42
N LEU A 90 -4.66 -12.33 -5.12
CA LEU A 90 -4.67 -12.42 -6.58
C LEU A 90 -3.99 -11.21 -7.21
N ILE A 91 -4.21 -10.04 -6.66
CA ILE A 91 -3.57 -8.83 -7.12
C ILE A 91 -2.06 -8.90 -6.91
N ILE A 92 -1.64 -9.32 -5.72
CA ILE A 92 -0.24 -9.43 -5.35
C ILE A 92 0.49 -10.47 -6.20
N CYS A 93 -0.15 -11.64 -6.39
CA CYS A 93 0.49 -12.75 -7.11
C CYS A 93 0.57 -12.55 -8.61
N ASN A 94 -0.38 -11.81 -9.19
CA ASN A 94 -0.46 -11.64 -10.64
C ASN A 94 0.05 -10.31 -11.16
N ASP A 95 0.43 -9.43 -10.26
CA ASP A 95 0.88 -8.10 -10.64
C ASP A 95 2.35 -8.12 -11.09
N VAL A 96 2.71 -7.14 -11.87
CA VAL A 96 4.06 -7.02 -12.42
C VAL A 96 4.75 -5.81 -11.81
N TYR A 97 5.98 -5.97 -11.38
CA TYR A 97 6.78 -4.89 -10.82
C TYR A 97 7.28 -3.95 -11.90
N TRP A 98 7.34 -2.71 -11.55
CA TRP A 98 7.92 -1.67 -12.41
C TRP A 98 9.33 -1.32 -11.99
#